data_cfe3641189cd0a95924d85474b106d25
#
_entry.id   cfe3641189cd0a95924d85474b106d25
#
_cell.length_a   1.000
_cell.length_b   1.000
_cell.length_c   1.000
_cell.angle_alpha   90.00
_cell.angle_beta   90.00
_cell.angle_gamma   90.00
#
_symmetry.space_group_name_H-M   'P 1'
#
loop_
_entity.id
_entity.type
_entity.pdbx_description
1 polymer ?
#
loop_
_entity_poly.entity_id
_entity_poly.type
_entity_poly.pdbx_seq_one_letter_code
_entity_poly.pdbx_strand_id
1 'polypeptide(L)'
;MRINRLFTVHFKNKPLSFSQRFFVGLIAGGVCIHSIGANIRTEPAGLELYRNKDVLQSFRSNTLLHNTIVPYDHPLVEKFRRQYMCQDGYTYLSKIMKRSAPYRDFIIDLLETENMPAELLFLPVIESGFFETATSRSGAVGIWQFMKNSVGGFNIHIDDWVDERRDPWKTSVAAVKKLKWNYSQFHDWPLALAAYNCGMGTIRTAVKKAGKADYWYLAEHGYLKQETLNYVPKFLAIAEILSRSHELNIDWGSTAEHIPTLTIEIKRAIDVRLFAEQLGVAPESIIKLNPSLRYFITPPSIKYQLRIPVVYEEAARQVLAQSNKLLIKYYQYRIKSGDTLYALAKHYGVSVQSILNYNEGLRPETLKIGKTILIPALKSVEMYTGKHFAQAGNFDGTHTIQSGDTLWSLALKYSVSVEQLAQKNNLTVNSILKLGSTLKVPIL
;
A
#
# COMPACT_ATOMS: atom_id res chain seq x y z
N MET A 1 29.84 -56.29 26.92
CA MET A 1 31.21 -55.83 26.54
C MET A 1 31.16 -55.15 25.18
N ARG A 2 31.26 -53.83 25.11
CA ARG A 2 31.58 -52.87 24.04
C ARG A 2 30.73 -51.60 24.22
N ILE A 3 31.24 -50.74 24.89
CA ILE A 3 31.89 -49.42 24.83
C ILE A 3 31.23 -48.49 23.79
N ASN A 4 30.40 -47.57 24.35
CA ASN A 4 29.98 -46.32 23.73
C ASN A 4 31.16 -45.38 23.53
N ARG A 5 31.41 -44.90 22.32
CA ARG A 5 32.25 -43.75 22.05
C ARG A 5 31.38 -42.51 21.88
N LEU A 6 31.42 -41.66 22.88
CA LEU A 6 30.99 -40.28 22.83
C LEU A 6 31.94 -39.47 21.94
N PHE A 7 31.46 -38.90 20.88
CA PHE A 7 32.17 -37.85 20.15
C PHE A 7 31.93 -36.50 20.84
N THR A 8 32.89 -36.02 21.56
CA THR A 8 32.91 -34.67 22.12
C THR A 8 33.46 -33.73 21.04
N VAL A 9 32.60 -32.90 20.44
CA VAL A 9 33.03 -31.86 19.52
C VAL A 9 33.31 -30.59 20.31
N HIS A 10 34.59 -30.22 20.40
CA HIS A 10 35.04 -28.96 20.98
C HIS A 10 34.83 -27.83 19.97
N PHE A 11 33.85 -26.98 20.23
CA PHE A 11 33.73 -25.71 19.52
C PHE A 11 34.57 -24.64 20.18
N LYS A 12 35.57 -24.13 19.46
CA LYS A 12 36.32 -22.93 19.84
C LYS A 12 35.37 -21.72 19.77
N ASN A 13 35.28 -20.97 20.85
CA ASN A 13 34.50 -19.75 21.01
C ASN A 13 34.78 -18.71 19.92
N LYS A 14 33.92 -18.65 18.92
CA LYS A 14 33.62 -17.42 18.16
C LYS A 14 32.11 -17.20 18.22
N PRO A 15 31.64 -15.96 18.46
CA PRO A 15 30.20 -15.71 18.50
C PRO A 15 29.61 -15.99 17.11
N LEU A 16 28.67 -16.92 17.07
CA LEU A 16 27.87 -17.20 15.85
C LEU A 16 27.05 -16.00 15.48
N SER A 17 26.97 -15.67 14.18
CA SER A 17 26.09 -14.64 13.67
C SER A 17 24.65 -15.01 13.97
N PHE A 18 23.77 -14.02 14.05
CA PHE A 18 22.35 -14.15 14.40
C PHE A 18 21.62 -15.21 13.56
N SER A 19 21.98 -15.38 12.28
CA SER A 19 21.43 -16.38 11.39
C SER A 19 21.79 -17.83 11.77
N GLN A 20 22.96 -18.04 12.39
CA GLN A 20 23.39 -19.38 12.79
C GLN A 20 22.78 -19.87 14.11
N ARG A 21 22.37 -18.94 14.98
CA ARG A 21 21.65 -19.29 16.23
C ARG A 21 20.21 -19.78 15.97
N PHE A 22 19.60 -19.33 14.87
CA PHE A 22 18.25 -19.74 14.51
C PHE A 22 18.18 -21.18 14.00
N PHE A 23 19.22 -21.67 13.34
CA PHE A 23 19.24 -23.04 12.76
C PHE A 23 19.47 -24.15 13.81
N VAL A 24 20.12 -23.84 14.92
CA VAL A 24 20.43 -24.85 15.96
C VAL A 24 19.24 -25.10 16.91
N GLY A 25 18.32 -24.12 17.05
CA GLY A 25 17.14 -24.25 17.90
C GLY A 25 16.04 -25.13 17.32
N LEU A 26 16.02 -25.38 16.01
CA LEU A 26 14.97 -26.14 15.31
C LEU A 26 15.20 -27.67 15.29
N ILE A 27 16.39 -28.14 15.67
CA ILE A 27 16.75 -29.57 15.64
C ILE A 27 16.51 -30.27 16.99
N ALA A 28 16.32 -29.53 18.09
CA ALA A 28 16.27 -30.10 19.44
C ALA A 28 14.88 -30.16 20.10
N GLY A 29 13.82 -29.78 19.43
CA GLY A 29 12.47 -29.74 20.01
C GLY A 29 11.45 -30.52 19.19
N GLY A 30 11.40 -31.86 19.35
CA GLY A 30 10.25 -32.66 18.95
C GLY A 30 9.06 -32.32 19.85
N VAL A 31 8.18 -31.45 19.41
CA VAL A 31 6.91 -31.15 20.10
C VAL A 31 5.79 -31.97 19.45
N CYS A 32 5.33 -32.99 20.16
CA CYS A 32 4.04 -33.63 19.92
C CYS A 32 2.92 -32.59 20.08
N ILE A 33 2.27 -32.22 19.01
CA ILE A 33 1.08 -31.36 19.06
C ILE A 33 -0.12 -32.27 19.37
N HIS A 34 -0.57 -32.24 20.64
CA HIS A 34 -1.88 -32.72 21.02
C HIS A 34 -2.93 -31.67 20.63
N SER A 35 -3.92 -32.09 19.86
CA SER A 35 -5.04 -31.28 19.42
C SER A 35 -5.86 -30.80 20.63
N ILE A 36 -5.86 -29.51 20.88
CA ILE A 36 -6.87 -28.86 21.72
C ILE A 36 -7.82 -28.12 20.78
N GLY A 37 -9.06 -28.60 20.71
CA GLY A 37 -10.13 -27.94 19.96
C GLY A 37 -10.44 -26.57 20.52
N ALA A 38 -10.19 -25.54 19.74
CA ALA A 38 -10.71 -24.20 19.98
C ALA A 38 -11.46 -23.76 18.73
N ASN A 39 -12.69 -23.30 18.92
CA ASN A 39 -13.56 -22.72 17.88
C ASN A 39 -12.84 -21.59 17.13
N ILE A 40 -12.33 -21.89 15.97
CA ILE A 40 -11.76 -20.90 15.06
C ILE A 40 -12.91 -20.35 14.24
N ARG A 41 -13.24 -19.09 14.47
CA ARG A 41 -14.08 -18.30 13.58
C ARG A 41 -13.43 -18.30 12.21
N THR A 42 -14.21 -18.67 11.21
CA THR A 42 -13.86 -18.74 9.79
C THR A 42 -13.14 -17.48 9.33
N GLU A 43 -11.83 -17.55 9.19
CA GLU A 43 -11.08 -16.66 8.32
C GLU A 43 -11.47 -16.94 6.86
N PRO A 44 -11.36 -15.95 5.95
CA PRO A 44 -11.68 -16.18 4.55
C PRO A 44 -10.81 -17.33 4.03
N ALA A 45 -11.41 -18.24 3.28
CA ALA A 45 -10.92 -19.54 2.82
C ALA A 45 -9.56 -19.56 2.06
N GLY A 46 -8.80 -18.47 2.07
CA GLY A 46 -7.50 -18.34 1.39
C GLY A 46 -6.28 -18.86 2.17
N LEU A 47 -6.39 -19.10 3.48
CA LEU A 47 -5.21 -19.45 4.30
C LEU A 47 -4.89 -20.93 4.40
N GLU A 48 -5.86 -21.81 4.20
CA GLU A 48 -5.61 -23.29 4.19
C GLU A 48 -4.90 -23.77 2.91
N LEU A 49 -5.03 -23.04 1.81
CA LEU A 49 -4.44 -23.41 0.51
C LEU A 49 -2.90 -23.30 0.48
N TYR A 50 -2.28 -22.51 1.37
CA TYR A 50 -0.82 -22.37 1.42
C TYR A 50 -0.04 -23.62 1.85
N ARG A 51 -0.71 -24.69 2.28
CA ARG A 51 -0.07 -25.93 2.71
C ARG A 51 0.15 -26.96 1.61
N ASN A 52 -0.41 -26.77 0.42
CA ASN A 52 -0.35 -27.79 -0.63
C ASN A 52 0.81 -27.51 -1.60
N LYS A 53 1.97 -28.16 -1.34
CA LYS A 53 3.15 -28.13 -2.21
C LYS A 53 2.88 -28.62 -3.63
N ASP A 54 1.81 -29.37 -3.84
CA ASP A 54 1.47 -30.02 -5.11
C ASP A 54 0.91 -29.02 -6.14
N VAL A 55 0.28 -27.92 -5.69
CA VAL A 55 -0.20 -26.82 -6.57
C VAL A 55 0.97 -26.12 -7.25
N LEU A 56 2.07 -25.87 -6.52
CA LEU A 56 3.30 -25.29 -7.07
C LEU A 56 3.99 -26.21 -8.08
N GLN A 57 3.82 -27.52 -7.93
CA GLN A 57 4.39 -28.51 -8.84
C GLN A 57 3.60 -28.59 -10.14
N SER A 58 2.28 -28.35 -10.11
CA SER A 58 1.42 -28.29 -11.31
C SER A 58 1.75 -27.05 -12.18
N PHE A 59 2.10 -25.93 -11.59
CA PHE A 59 2.64 -24.77 -12.32
C PHE A 59 4.04 -25.00 -12.88
N ARG A 60 4.82 -25.89 -12.26
CA ARG A 60 6.13 -26.33 -12.76
C ARG A 60 6.03 -27.40 -13.85
N SER A 61 4.96 -28.14 -13.89
CA SER A 61 4.71 -29.19 -14.86
C SER A 61 3.60 -28.81 -15.83
N ASN A 62 3.92 -28.11 -16.90
CA ASN A 62 3.13 -27.95 -18.15
C ASN A 62 1.60 -27.74 -18.06
N THR A 63 0.97 -27.63 -16.88
CA THR A 63 -0.48 -27.58 -16.72
C THR A 63 -1.04 -26.16 -16.82
N LEU A 64 -0.20 -25.12 -16.94
CA LEU A 64 -0.60 -23.78 -17.44
C LEU A 64 -1.14 -23.84 -18.89
N LEU A 65 -1.11 -25.00 -19.51
CA LEU A 65 -1.39 -25.22 -20.93
C LEU A 65 -2.85 -25.45 -21.29
N HIS A 66 -3.79 -25.30 -20.39
CA HIS A 66 -5.15 -24.99 -20.80
C HIS A 66 -5.29 -23.49 -21.04
N ASN A 67 -4.35 -22.97 -21.83
CA ASN A 67 -4.32 -21.59 -22.23
C ASN A 67 -5.61 -21.24 -22.97
N THR A 68 -6.40 -20.36 -22.39
CA THR A 68 -7.64 -19.87 -22.99
C THR A 68 -7.44 -18.58 -23.75
N ILE A 69 -6.27 -17.93 -23.58
CA ILE A 69 -5.95 -16.63 -24.17
C ILE A 69 -4.83 -16.73 -25.19
N VAL A 70 -3.83 -17.60 -25.01
CA VAL A 70 -2.67 -17.75 -25.90
C VAL A 70 -2.54 -19.20 -26.43
N PRO A 71 -1.87 -19.46 -27.55
CA PRO A 71 -1.22 -18.50 -28.48
C PRO A 71 -2.21 -17.71 -29.33
N TYR A 72 -1.76 -16.60 -29.89
CA TYR A 72 -2.56 -15.77 -30.78
C TYR A 72 -1.79 -15.46 -32.06
N ASP A 73 -2.34 -15.81 -33.21
CA ASP A 73 -1.72 -15.56 -34.52
C ASP A 73 -2.24 -14.25 -35.10
N HIS A 74 -1.46 -13.18 -34.90
CA HIS A 74 -1.75 -11.84 -35.45
C HIS A 74 -0.46 -11.04 -35.63
N PRO A 75 -0.31 -10.26 -36.70
CA PRO A 75 0.92 -9.48 -37.01
C PRO A 75 1.37 -8.56 -35.87
N LEU A 76 0.45 -7.94 -35.15
CA LEU A 76 0.76 -7.10 -33.99
C LEU A 76 1.32 -7.90 -32.81
N VAL A 77 0.83 -9.13 -32.59
CA VAL A 77 1.37 -10.04 -31.55
C VAL A 77 2.77 -10.48 -31.95
N GLU A 78 2.95 -10.87 -33.22
CA GLU A 78 4.23 -11.28 -33.78
C GLU A 78 5.30 -10.18 -33.64
N LYS A 79 4.93 -8.90 -33.83
CA LYS A 79 5.82 -7.77 -33.58
C LYS A 79 6.43 -7.80 -32.18
N PHE A 80 5.58 -7.99 -31.14
CA PHE A 80 6.03 -8.04 -29.75
C PHE A 80 6.70 -9.38 -29.42
N ARG A 81 6.26 -10.48 -30.02
CA ARG A 81 6.93 -11.78 -29.90
C ARG A 81 8.39 -11.65 -30.31
N ARG A 82 8.70 -11.10 -31.50
CA ARG A 82 10.06 -10.85 -31.98
C ARG A 82 10.86 -9.93 -31.06
N GLN A 83 10.21 -8.95 -30.45
CA GLN A 83 10.87 -8.04 -29.50
C GLN A 83 11.35 -8.74 -28.24
N TYR A 84 10.59 -9.70 -27.71
CA TYR A 84 10.87 -10.36 -26.42
C TYR A 84 11.44 -11.78 -26.56
N MET A 85 11.33 -12.45 -27.70
CA MET A 85 11.93 -13.76 -27.95
C MET A 85 13.41 -13.63 -28.38
N CYS A 86 14.20 -13.04 -27.52
CA CYS A 86 15.64 -12.91 -27.64
C CYS A 86 16.29 -12.97 -26.26
N GLN A 87 17.61 -13.15 -26.19
CA GLN A 87 18.32 -13.31 -24.93
C GLN A 87 18.10 -12.13 -23.96
N ASP A 88 18.09 -10.90 -24.45
CA ASP A 88 17.82 -9.70 -23.65
C ASP A 88 16.38 -9.68 -23.14
N GLY A 89 15.43 -10.08 -23.98
CA GLY A 89 14.03 -10.23 -23.62
C GLY A 89 13.81 -11.27 -22.53
N TYR A 90 14.45 -12.43 -22.63
CA TYR A 90 14.38 -13.48 -21.60
C TYR A 90 14.99 -13.02 -20.28
N THR A 91 16.14 -12.36 -20.32
CA THR A 91 16.80 -11.77 -19.16
C THR A 91 15.89 -10.72 -18.50
N TYR A 92 15.27 -9.86 -19.28
CA TYR A 92 14.32 -8.85 -18.81
C TYR A 92 13.10 -9.48 -18.14
N LEU A 93 12.46 -10.47 -18.78
CA LEU A 93 11.29 -11.15 -18.26
C LEU A 93 11.62 -11.96 -16.99
N SER A 94 12.76 -12.66 -16.97
CA SER A 94 13.26 -13.36 -15.78
C SER A 94 13.39 -12.40 -14.58
N LYS A 95 14.02 -11.23 -14.79
CA LYS A 95 14.14 -10.21 -13.74
C LYS A 95 12.79 -9.73 -13.19
N ILE A 96 11.80 -9.61 -14.06
CA ILE A 96 10.43 -9.23 -13.64
C ILE A 96 9.77 -10.36 -12.88
N MET A 97 9.84 -11.58 -13.38
CA MET A 97 9.23 -12.74 -12.75
C MET A 97 9.83 -13.05 -11.37
N LYS A 98 11.14 -12.81 -11.18
CA LYS A 98 11.77 -12.88 -9.85
C LYS A 98 11.15 -11.89 -8.86
N ARG A 99 10.78 -10.68 -9.30
CA ARG A 99 10.05 -9.72 -8.43
C ARG A 99 8.64 -10.17 -8.08
N SER A 100 8.01 -11.00 -8.90
CA SER A 100 6.67 -11.53 -8.61
C SER A 100 6.64 -12.54 -7.46
N ALA A 101 7.79 -13.11 -7.10
CA ALA A 101 7.89 -14.23 -6.17
C ALA A 101 7.12 -14.03 -4.83
N PRO A 102 7.09 -12.83 -4.19
CA PRO A 102 6.33 -12.63 -2.94
C PRO A 102 4.81 -12.76 -3.07
N TYR A 103 4.25 -12.57 -4.26
CA TYR A 103 2.80 -12.51 -4.48
C TYR A 103 2.31 -13.52 -5.51
N ARG A 104 3.22 -14.13 -6.26
CA ARG A 104 2.90 -14.99 -7.41
C ARG A 104 1.98 -16.13 -7.04
N ASP A 105 2.32 -16.87 -5.99
CA ASP A 105 1.53 -18.01 -5.56
C ASP A 105 0.12 -17.58 -5.14
N PHE A 106 0.00 -16.47 -4.41
CA PHE A 106 -1.30 -15.90 -4.05
C PHE A 106 -2.13 -15.51 -5.29
N ILE A 107 -1.50 -14.91 -6.31
CA ILE A 107 -2.21 -14.52 -7.55
C ILE A 107 -2.68 -15.77 -8.31
N ILE A 108 -1.86 -16.80 -8.35
CA ILE A 108 -2.18 -18.08 -8.98
C ILE A 108 -3.40 -18.72 -8.30
N ASP A 109 -3.33 -18.90 -6.98
CA ASP A 109 -4.44 -19.48 -6.19
C ASP A 109 -5.74 -18.69 -6.37
N LEU A 110 -5.62 -17.36 -6.44
CA LEU A 110 -6.78 -16.49 -6.68
C LEU A 110 -7.38 -16.68 -8.07
N LEU A 111 -6.56 -16.78 -9.12
CA LEU A 111 -7.01 -17.01 -10.49
C LEU A 111 -7.69 -18.39 -10.61
N GLU A 112 -7.13 -19.43 -10.01
CA GLU A 112 -7.71 -20.76 -9.95
C GLU A 112 -9.05 -20.76 -9.22
N THR A 113 -9.10 -20.19 -8.01
CA THR A 113 -10.33 -20.09 -7.19
C THR A 113 -11.46 -19.37 -7.93
N GLU A 114 -11.13 -18.33 -8.69
CA GLU A 114 -12.08 -17.54 -9.46
C GLU A 114 -12.38 -18.12 -10.87
N ASN A 115 -11.77 -19.28 -11.18
CA ASN A 115 -11.85 -19.95 -12.49
C ASN A 115 -11.49 -18.99 -13.65
N MET A 116 -10.33 -18.35 -13.51
CA MET A 116 -9.81 -17.35 -14.46
C MET A 116 -8.57 -17.90 -15.17
N PRO A 117 -8.29 -17.45 -16.42
CA PRO A 117 -7.09 -17.85 -17.13
C PRO A 117 -5.82 -17.55 -16.36
N ALA A 118 -4.92 -18.53 -16.26
CA ALA A 118 -3.66 -18.42 -15.55
C ALA A 118 -2.72 -17.37 -16.17
N GLU A 119 -2.85 -17.12 -17.48
CA GLU A 119 -2.07 -16.11 -18.20
C GLU A 119 -2.26 -14.68 -17.66
N LEU A 120 -3.38 -14.43 -16.95
CA LEU A 120 -3.62 -13.12 -16.31
C LEU A 120 -2.61 -12.81 -15.20
N LEU A 121 -1.88 -13.82 -14.68
CA LEU A 121 -0.69 -13.62 -13.84
C LEU A 121 0.32 -12.68 -14.48
N PHE A 122 0.41 -12.65 -15.81
CA PHE A 122 1.41 -11.86 -16.51
C PHE A 122 0.98 -10.41 -16.81
N LEU A 123 -0.23 -10.02 -16.43
CA LEU A 123 -0.69 -8.64 -16.65
C LEU A 123 0.17 -7.60 -15.91
N PRO A 124 0.55 -7.80 -14.63
CA PRO A 124 1.48 -6.91 -13.94
C PRO A 124 2.86 -6.75 -14.60
N VAL A 125 3.27 -7.69 -15.46
CA VAL A 125 4.53 -7.58 -16.22
C VAL A 125 4.51 -6.35 -17.12
N ILE A 126 3.39 -6.11 -17.82
CA ILE A 126 3.23 -4.97 -18.73
C ILE A 126 2.77 -3.70 -18.02
N GLU A 127 2.11 -3.82 -16.87
CA GLU A 127 1.61 -2.69 -16.08
C GLU A 127 2.73 -1.98 -15.30
N SER A 128 3.48 -2.73 -14.51
CA SER A 128 4.47 -2.16 -13.59
C SER A 128 5.79 -2.92 -13.53
N GLY A 129 5.89 -4.09 -14.18
CA GLY A 129 6.97 -5.04 -13.95
C GLY A 129 7.01 -5.53 -12.50
N PHE A 130 5.87 -5.70 -11.85
CA PHE A 130 5.70 -6.11 -10.45
C PHE A 130 6.33 -5.16 -9.42
N PHE A 131 6.42 -3.85 -9.70
CA PHE A 131 6.80 -2.87 -8.69
C PHE A 131 5.58 -2.37 -7.93
N GLU A 132 5.47 -2.68 -6.63
CA GLU A 132 4.35 -2.32 -5.76
C GLU A 132 4.21 -0.81 -5.54
N THR A 133 5.30 -0.07 -5.67
CA THR A 133 5.31 1.40 -5.52
C THR A 133 5.30 2.14 -6.84
N ALA A 134 5.22 1.42 -7.97
CA ALA A 134 5.18 2.05 -9.28
C ALA A 134 4.06 3.09 -9.37
N THR A 135 4.40 4.25 -9.92
CA THR A 135 3.43 5.33 -10.16
C THR A 135 3.63 5.87 -11.56
N SER A 136 2.60 5.77 -12.40
CA SER A 136 2.64 6.29 -13.76
C SER A 136 2.49 7.81 -13.79
N ARG A 137 2.81 8.44 -14.93
CA ARG A 137 2.58 9.88 -15.15
C ARG A 137 1.10 10.28 -15.00
N SER A 138 0.19 9.37 -15.32
CA SER A 138 -1.25 9.58 -15.19
C SER A 138 -1.78 9.33 -13.77
N GLY A 139 -0.93 8.90 -12.82
CA GLY A 139 -1.30 8.64 -11.43
C GLY A 139 -1.86 7.23 -11.17
N ALA A 140 -1.66 6.27 -12.08
CA ALA A 140 -1.89 4.86 -11.80
C ALA A 140 -0.80 4.33 -10.85
N VAL A 141 -1.17 3.45 -9.90
CA VAL A 141 -0.28 3.01 -8.82
C VAL A 141 -0.34 1.50 -8.59
N GLY A 142 0.80 0.94 -8.19
CA GLY A 142 0.94 -0.45 -7.73
C GLY A 142 1.18 -1.45 -8.86
N ILE A 143 1.27 -2.73 -8.50
CA ILE A 143 1.57 -3.78 -9.49
C ILE A 143 0.52 -3.88 -10.60
N TRP A 144 -0.74 -3.54 -10.30
CA TRP A 144 -1.88 -3.59 -11.22
C TRP A 144 -2.25 -2.23 -11.84
N GLN A 145 -1.49 -1.16 -11.54
CA GLN A 145 -1.67 0.19 -12.07
C GLN A 145 -3.11 0.74 -11.97
N PHE A 146 -3.69 0.63 -10.77
CA PHE A 146 -5.01 1.20 -10.53
C PHE A 146 -5.00 2.73 -10.50
N MET A 147 -5.91 3.35 -11.25
CA MET A 147 -6.23 4.77 -11.13
C MET A 147 -7.09 5.04 -9.90
N LYS A 148 -6.92 6.21 -9.26
CA LYS A 148 -7.72 6.61 -8.07
C LYS A 148 -9.24 6.55 -8.32
N ASN A 149 -9.71 6.95 -9.50
CA ASN A 149 -11.11 6.93 -9.88
C ASN A 149 -11.65 5.53 -10.26
N SER A 150 -10.79 4.53 -10.39
CA SER A 150 -11.18 3.17 -10.80
C SER A 150 -11.32 2.17 -9.65
N VAL A 151 -11.04 2.60 -8.41
CA VAL A 151 -11.01 1.69 -7.24
C VAL A 151 -12.27 1.72 -6.38
N GLY A 152 -13.20 2.63 -6.63
CA GLY A 152 -14.37 2.87 -5.76
C GLY A 152 -15.29 1.67 -5.52
N GLY A 153 -15.30 0.66 -6.41
CA GLY A 153 -16.09 -0.57 -6.26
C GLY A 153 -15.32 -1.76 -5.67
N PHE A 154 -14.04 -1.60 -5.31
CA PHE A 154 -13.14 -2.72 -4.98
C PHE A 154 -12.61 -2.71 -3.56
N ASN A 155 -13.16 -1.86 -2.68
CA ASN A 155 -12.72 -1.73 -1.29
C ASN A 155 -11.21 -1.41 -1.14
N ILE A 156 -10.69 -0.57 -2.02
CA ILE A 156 -9.32 -0.05 -1.98
C ILE A 156 -9.35 1.35 -1.37
N HIS A 157 -8.77 1.50 -0.19
CA HIS A 157 -8.75 2.76 0.54
C HIS A 157 -7.54 3.61 0.16
N ILE A 158 -7.76 4.93 0.01
CA ILE A 158 -6.71 5.91 -0.32
C ILE A 158 -6.95 7.17 0.50
N ASP A 159 -6.02 7.46 1.39
CA ASP A 159 -6.00 8.69 2.18
C ASP A 159 -4.57 9.23 2.38
N ASP A 160 -4.38 10.12 3.36
CA ASP A 160 -3.06 10.68 3.67
C ASP A 160 -2.11 9.66 4.34
N TRP A 161 -2.63 8.59 4.93
CA TRP A 161 -1.87 7.56 5.66
C TRP A 161 -1.55 6.36 4.79
N VAL A 162 -2.52 5.94 3.98
CA VAL A 162 -2.43 4.73 3.17
C VAL A 162 -2.78 4.99 1.72
N ASP A 163 -2.17 4.22 0.85
CA ASP A 163 -2.57 4.07 -0.54
C ASP A 163 -2.59 2.57 -0.86
N GLU A 164 -3.75 1.95 -0.66
CA GLU A 164 -3.89 0.50 -0.81
C GLU A 164 -3.76 0.02 -2.26
N ARG A 165 -3.62 0.92 -3.23
CA ARG A 165 -3.23 0.54 -4.60
C ARG A 165 -1.81 -0.04 -4.64
N ARG A 166 -0.99 0.22 -3.61
CA ARG A 166 0.34 -0.36 -3.42
C ARG A 166 0.32 -1.73 -2.77
N ASP A 167 -0.82 -2.15 -2.19
CA ASP A 167 -0.97 -3.46 -1.58
C ASP A 167 -1.17 -4.53 -2.66
N PRO A 168 -0.19 -5.43 -2.91
CA PRO A 168 -0.29 -6.42 -3.99
C PRO A 168 -1.42 -7.41 -3.77
N TRP A 169 -1.70 -7.80 -2.54
CA TRP A 169 -2.74 -8.79 -2.22
C TRP A 169 -4.13 -8.21 -2.42
N LYS A 170 -4.41 -7.02 -1.85
CA LYS A 170 -5.71 -6.35 -2.04
C LYS A 170 -5.96 -6.01 -3.51
N THR A 171 -4.96 -5.46 -4.18
CA THR A 171 -5.11 -5.07 -5.58
C THR A 171 -5.22 -6.26 -6.51
N SER A 172 -4.63 -7.41 -6.20
CA SER A 172 -4.85 -8.65 -6.98
C SER A 172 -6.30 -9.09 -6.93
N VAL A 173 -6.93 -9.09 -5.73
CA VAL A 173 -8.36 -9.39 -5.60
C VAL A 173 -9.21 -8.40 -6.42
N ALA A 174 -8.88 -7.12 -6.37
CA ALA A 174 -9.57 -6.08 -7.13
C ALA A 174 -9.40 -6.26 -8.65
N ALA A 175 -8.18 -6.59 -9.10
CA ALA A 175 -7.86 -6.78 -10.52
C ALA A 175 -8.57 -8.00 -11.11
N VAL A 176 -8.56 -9.12 -10.40
CA VAL A 176 -9.27 -10.33 -10.84
C VAL A 176 -10.78 -10.06 -10.94
N LYS A 177 -11.39 -9.40 -9.95
CA LYS A 177 -12.80 -9.00 -10.01
C LYS A 177 -13.09 -8.07 -11.20
N LYS A 178 -12.21 -7.09 -11.46
CA LYS A 178 -12.36 -6.17 -12.59
C LYS A 178 -12.24 -6.89 -13.93
N LEU A 179 -11.27 -7.78 -14.07
CA LEU A 179 -11.07 -8.58 -15.28
C LEU A 179 -12.25 -9.52 -15.53
N LYS A 180 -12.73 -10.21 -14.49
CA LYS A 180 -13.92 -11.07 -14.56
C LYS A 180 -15.17 -10.31 -15.01
N TRP A 181 -15.37 -9.11 -14.44
CA TRP A 181 -16.45 -8.24 -14.84
C TRP A 181 -16.27 -7.74 -16.29
N ASN A 182 -15.08 -7.33 -16.71
CA ASN A 182 -14.81 -6.94 -18.08
C ASN A 182 -15.12 -8.09 -19.06
N TYR A 183 -14.68 -9.31 -18.74
CA TYR A 183 -14.92 -10.49 -19.57
C TYR A 183 -16.43 -10.80 -19.67
N SER A 184 -17.18 -10.69 -18.59
CA SER A 184 -18.64 -10.92 -18.61
C SER A 184 -19.41 -10.00 -19.52
N GLN A 185 -18.82 -8.86 -19.94
CA GLN A 185 -19.48 -7.89 -20.83
C GLN A 185 -19.32 -8.22 -22.31
N PHE A 186 -18.26 -8.94 -22.68
CA PHE A 186 -17.92 -9.18 -24.08
C PHE A 186 -17.73 -10.67 -24.41
N HIS A 187 -17.47 -11.51 -23.39
CA HIS A 187 -17.05 -12.91 -23.54
C HIS A 187 -15.84 -13.08 -24.47
N ASP A 188 -14.97 -12.05 -24.47
CA ASP A 188 -13.78 -11.95 -25.31
C ASP A 188 -12.63 -11.36 -24.49
N TRP A 189 -11.52 -12.10 -24.37
CA TRP A 189 -10.39 -11.68 -23.56
C TRP A 189 -9.65 -10.47 -24.13
N PRO A 190 -9.36 -10.37 -25.44
CA PRO A 190 -8.79 -9.17 -26.02
C PRO A 190 -9.60 -7.89 -25.71
N LEU A 191 -10.93 -7.92 -25.82
CA LEU A 191 -11.77 -6.78 -25.43
C LEU A 191 -11.77 -6.52 -23.92
N ALA A 192 -11.77 -7.57 -23.10
CA ALA A 192 -11.70 -7.44 -21.64
C ALA A 192 -10.40 -6.80 -21.18
N LEU A 193 -9.27 -7.16 -21.78
CA LEU A 193 -7.95 -6.59 -21.55
C LEU A 193 -7.88 -5.13 -22.05
N ALA A 194 -8.42 -4.85 -23.22
CA ALA A 194 -8.51 -3.48 -23.73
C ALA A 194 -9.35 -2.60 -22.79
N ALA A 195 -10.48 -3.13 -22.26
CA ALA A 195 -11.32 -2.43 -21.29
C ALA A 195 -10.61 -2.25 -19.92
N TYR A 196 -9.70 -3.14 -19.55
CA TYR A 196 -8.85 -2.96 -18.37
C TYR A 196 -7.93 -1.73 -18.53
N ASN A 197 -7.26 -1.63 -19.69
CA ASN A 197 -6.33 -0.54 -20.01
C ASN A 197 -7.02 0.82 -20.18
N CYS A 198 -8.00 0.94 -21.06
CA CYS A 198 -8.57 2.25 -21.42
C CYS A 198 -9.95 2.54 -20.79
N GLY A 199 -10.48 1.59 -20.03
CA GLY A 199 -11.80 1.69 -19.39
C GLY A 199 -12.94 1.13 -20.25
N MET A 200 -13.89 0.48 -19.58
CA MET A 200 -15.07 -0.15 -20.16
C MET A 200 -15.89 0.80 -21.06
N GLY A 201 -16.08 2.05 -20.61
CA GLY A 201 -16.85 3.04 -21.38
C GLY A 201 -16.24 3.35 -22.73
N THR A 202 -14.91 3.39 -22.81
CA THR A 202 -14.18 3.61 -24.07
C THR A 202 -14.42 2.46 -25.05
N ILE A 203 -14.29 1.21 -24.57
CA ILE A 203 -14.50 0.03 -25.44
C ILE A 203 -15.95 -0.10 -25.88
N ARG A 204 -16.93 0.10 -24.98
CA ARG A 204 -18.35 0.11 -25.37
C ARG A 204 -18.65 1.15 -26.45
N THR A 205 -18.06 2.34 -26.34
CA THR A 205 -18.21 3.39 -27.34
C THR A 205 -17.60 3.00 -28.67
N ALA A 206 -16.40 2.39 -28.66
CA ALA A 206 -15.74 1.89 -29.87
C ALA A 206 -16.56 0.79 -30.54
N VAL A 207 -17.01 -0.21 -29.81
CA VAL A 207 -17.90 -1.29 -30.28
C VAL A 207 -19.19 -0.74 -30.89
N LYS A 208 -19.84 0.21 -30.22
CA LYS A 208 -21.08 0.84 -30.74
C LYS A 208 -20.83 1.57 -32.05
N LYS A 209 -19.73 2.31 -32.19
CA LYS A 209 -19.37 3.04 -33.41
C LYS A 209 -19.00 2.08 -34.55
N ALA A 210 -18.30 0.99 -34.22
CA ALA A 210 -17.85 0.00 -35.19
C ALA A 210 -18.99 -0.96 -35.64
N GLY A 211 -20.04 -1.10 -34.84
CA GLY A 211 -21.08 -2.11 -35.03
C GLY A 211 -20.60 -3.56 -34.80
N LYS A 212 -19.42 -3.74 -34.27
CA LYS A 212 -18.78 -5.06 -34.10
C LYS A 212 -17.98 -5.13 -32.79
N ALA A 213 -18.22 -6.16 -31.99
CA ALA A 213 -17.52 -6.45 -30.73
C ALA A 213 -16.34 -7.42 -31.03
N ASP A 214 -15.29 -6.92 -31.62
CA ASP A 214 -14.09 -7.68 -32.00
C ASP A 214 -12.88 -6.76 -31.84
N TYR A 215 -11.97 -7.10 -30.93
CA TYR A 215 -10.80 -6.27 -30.65
C TYR A 215 -9.94 -6.01 -31.89
N TRP A 216 -9.70 -7.04 -32.72
CA TRP A 216 -8.83 -6.91 -33.89
C TRP A 216 -9.45 -6.02 -34.94
N TYR A 217 -10.75 -6.16 -35.15
CA TYR A 217 -11.49 -5.24 -36.04
C TYR A 217 -11.38 -3.79 -35.56
N LEU A 218 -11.56 -3.55 -34.23
CA LEU A 218 -11.42 -2.21 -33.67
C LEU A 218 -10.01 -1.65 -33.83
N ALA A 219 -8.99 -2.50 -33.68
CA ALA A 219 -7.58 -2.13 -33.84
C ALA A 219 -7.23 -1.76 -35.27
N GLU A 220 -7.65 -2.57 -36.24
CA GLU A 220 -7.33 -2.40 -37.66
C GLU A 220 -8.05 -1.19 -38.30
N HIS A 221 -9.26 -0.86 -37.79
CA HIS A 221 -10.09 0.22 -38.35
C HIS A 221 -9.97 1.54 -37.57
N GLY A 222 -8.97 1.69 -36.68
CA GLY A 222 -8.66 2.94 -36.02
C GLY A 222 -9.63 3.38 -34.92
N TYR A 223 -10.42 2.44 -34.36
CA TYR A 223 -11.31 2.74 -33.24
C TYR A 223 -10.61 2.79 -31.88
N LEU A 224 -9.36 2.35 -31.80
CA LEU A 224 -8.56 2.31 -30.56
C LEU A 224 -7.41 3.30 -30.61
N LYS A 225 -7.10 3.90 -29.46
CA LYS A 225 -5.88 4.70 -29.31
C LYS A 225 -4.64 3.82 -29.39
N GLN A 226 -3.50 4.41 -29.81
CA GLN A 226 -2.22 3.71 -30.01
C GLN A 226 -1.76 2.94 -28.75
N GLU A 227 -2.01 3.46 -27.57
CA GLU A 227 -1.69 2.80 -26.31
C GLU A 227 -2.45 1.47 -26.19
N THR A 228 -3.78 1.50 -26.32
CA THR A 228 -4.63 0.30 -26.21
C THR A 228 -4.40 -0.67 -27.38
N LEU A 229 -4.12 -0.14 -28.57
CA LEU A 229 -3.77 -0.92 -29.75
C LEU A 229 -2.48 -1.75 -29.54
N ASN A 230 -1.52 -1.26 -28.78
CA ASN A 230 -0.29 -2.00 -28.49
C ASN A 230 -0.39 -2.84 -27.19
N TYR A 231 -1.31 -2.51 -26.29
CA TYR A 231 -1.42 -3.13 -24.97
C TYR A 231 -1.75 -4.62 -25.05
N VAL A 232 -2.84 -4.95 -25.73
CA VAL A 232 -3.32 -6.35 -25.85
C VAL A 232 -2.32 -7.24 -26.58
N PRO A 233 -1.81 -6.87 -27.79
CA PRO A 233 -0.81 -7.68 -28.47
C PRO A 233 0.48 -7.88 -27.66
N LYS A 234 0.91 -6.85 -26.94
CA LYS A 234 2.08 -6.94 -26.05
C LYS A 234 1.83 -7.95 -24.91
N PHE A 235 0.65 -7.87 -24.27
CA PHE A 235 0.28 -8.84 -23.24
C PHE A 235 0.27 -10.26 -23.79
N LEU A 236 -0.39 -10.49 -24.92
CA LEU A 236 -0.50 -11.83 -25.54
C LEU A 236 0.87 -12.43 -25.86
N ALA A 237 1.77 -11.65 -26.46
CA ALA A 237 3.13 -12.09 -26.75
C ALA A 237 3.93 -12.44 -25.49
N ILE A 238 3.87 -11.60 -24.46
CA ILE A 238 4.57 -11.85 -23.19
C ILE A 238 3.96 -13.04 -22.45
N ALA A 239 2.64 -13.16 -22.43
CA ALA A 239 1.95 -14.29 -21.82
C ALA A 239 2.33 -15.61 -22.49
N GLU A 240 2.38 -15.66 -23.81
CA GLU A 240 2.84 -16.84 -24.57
C GLU A 240 4.28 -17.21 -24.22
N ILE A 241 5.20 -16.24 -24.23
CA ILE A 241 6.61 -16.47 -23.89
C ILE A 241 6.75 -16.99 -22.46
N LEU A 242 6.06 -16.37 -21.50
CA LEU A 242 6.14 -16.76 -20.08
C LEU A 242 5.43 -18.09 -19.80
N SER A 243 4.38 -18.45 -20.51
CA SER A 243 3.77 -19.77 -20.43
C SER A 243 4.72 -20.90 -20.89
N ARG A 244 5.70 -20.56 -21.75
CA ARG A 244 6.75 -21.47 -22.22
C ARG A 244 8.09 -21.27 -21.49
N SER A 245 8.09 -20.69 -20.30
CA SER A 245 9.31 -20.32 -19.57
C SER A 245 10.27 -21.48 -19.37
N HIS A 246 9.78 -22.68 -19.12
CA HIS A 246 10.60 -23.88 -18.95
C HIS A 246 11.35 -24.22 -20.25
N GLU A 247 10.68 -24.17 -21.39
CA GLU A 247 11.29 -24.44 -22.72
C GLU A 247 12.32 -23.37 -23.09
N LEU A 248 12.05 -22.13 -22.70
CA LEU A 248 12.87 -20.96 -23.05
C LEU A 248 13.93 -20.64 -21.98
N ASN A 249 14.05 -21.46 -20.93
CA ASN A 249 14.97 -21.27 -19.80
C ASN A 249 14.83 -19.89 -19.14
N ILE A 250 13.58 -19.40 -19.01
CA ILE A 250 13.29 -18.17 -18.29
C ILE A 250 13.07 -18.51 -16.81
N ASP A 251 14.03 -18.12 -15.96
CA ASP A 251 13.99 -18.38 -14.53
C ASP A 251 13.11 -17.36 -13.82
N TRP A 252 12.07 -17.86 -13.11
CA TRP A 252 11.14 -17.05 -12.33
C TRP A 252 11.61 -16.78 -10.89
N GLY A 253 12.72 -17.36 -10.46
CA GLY A 253 13.15 -17.39 -9.08
C GLY A 253 12.30 -18.32 -8.20
N SER A 254 12.82 -18.62 -7.02
CA SER A 254 12.16 -19.47 -6.04
C SER A 254 11.12 -18.69 -5.24
N THR A 255 9.98 -19.31 -4.94
CA THR A 255 9.01 -18.85 -3.94
C THR A 255 9.22 -19.52 -2.57
N ALA A 256 10.10 -20.54 -2.50
CA ALA A 256 10.33 -21.33 -1.29
C ALA A 256 10.96 -20.55 -0.12
N GLU A 257 11.54 -19.38 -0.40
CA GLU A 257 12.13 -18.50 0.62
C GLU A 257 11.09 -17.57 1.26
N HIS A 258 9.84 -17.58 0.78
CA HIS A 258 8.80 -16.71 1.33
C HIS A 258 8.24 -17.28 2.62
N ILE A 259 8.49 -16.52 3.67
CA ILE A 259 7.92 -16.80 5.00
C ILE A 259 6.40 -16.55 4.91
N PRO A 260 5.55 -17.52 5.32
CA PRO A 260 4.12 -17.33 5.41
C PRO A 260 3.78 -16.08 6.22
N THR A 261 2.79 -15.32 5.76
CA THR A 261 2.38 -14.06 6.40
C THR A 261 0.93 -14.13 6.82
N LEU A 262 0.58 -13.37 7.85
CA LEU A 262 -0.80 -13.11 8.27
C LEU A 262 -1.02 -11.61 8.48
N THR A 263 -2.26 -11.20 8.67
CA THR A 263 -2.60 -9.81 9.02
C THR A 263 -3.09 -9.71 10.45
N ILE A 264 -2.70 -8.62 11.14
CA ILE A 264 -3.20 -8.27 12.48
C ILE A 264 -3.93 -6.93 12.38
N GLU A 265 -5.14 -6.86 12.95
CA GLU A 265 -5.91 -5.62 13.01
C GLU A 265 -5.27 -4.63 13.98
N ILE A 266 -4.86 -3.48 13.47
CA ILE A 266 -4.33 -2.36 14.24
C ILE A 266 -5.39 -1.25 14.31
N LYS A 267 -5.70 -0.79 15.55
CA LYS A 267 -6.72 0.25 15.81
C LYS A 267 -6.11 1.58 16.26
N ARG A 268 -4.81 1.71 16.24
CA ARG A 268 -4.08 2.91 16.69
C ARG A 268 -2.91 3.20 15.77
N ALA A 269 -2.37 4.40 15.85
CA ALA A 269 -1.15 4.73 15.14
C ALA A 269 0.04 3.98 15.73
N ILE A 270 0.80 3.29 14.88
CA ILE A 270 2.01 2.55 15.22
C ILE A 270 3.05 2.82 14.15
N ASP A 271 4.25 3.23 14.55
CA ASP A 271 5.41 3.24 13.67
C ASP A 271 5.91 1.79 13.50
N VAL A 272 5.81 1.27 12.29
CA VAL A 272 6.17 -0.12 11.96
C VAL A 272 7.63 -0.41 12.28
N ARG A 273 8.51 0.59 12.24
CA ARG A 273 9.93 0.43 12.59
C ARG A 273 10.11 0.17 14.08
N LEU A 274 9.45 0.97 14.93
CA LEU A 274 9.47 0.74 16.38
C LEU A 274 8.80 -0.58 16.74
N PHE A 275 7.74 -0.94 16.04
CA PHE A 275 7.08 -2.22 16.24
C PHE A 275 8.02 -3.39 15.90
N ALA A 276 8.72 -3.32 14.77
CA ALA A 276 9.70 -4.32 14.37
C ALA A 276 10.87 -4.44 15.36
N GLU A 277 11.39 -3.29 15.85
CA GLU A 277 12.41 -3.26 16.91
C GLU A 277 11.95 -4.00 18.18
N GLN A 278 10.66 -3.84 18.56
CA GLN A 278 10.09 -4.55 19.71
C GLN A 278 9.93 -6.06 19.49
N LEU A 279 9.78 -6.47 18.24
CA LEU A 279 9.77 -7.89 17.87
C LEU A 279 11.17 -8.47 17.70
N GLY A 280 12.21 -7.65 17.80
CA GLY A 280 13.61 -8.08 17.58
C GLY A 280 13.93 -8.41 16.13
N VAL A 281 13.21 -7.77 15.16
CA VAL A 281 13.37 -8.03 13.73
C VAL A 281 13.78 -6.77 12.97
N ALA A 282 14.41 -6.96 11.81
CA ALA A 282 14.75 -5.84 10.94
C ALA A 282 13.45 -5.14 10.46
N PRO A 283 13.36 -3.81 10.56
CA PRO A 283 12.16 -3.06 10.12
C PRO A 283 11.75 -3.36 8.69
N GLU A 284 12.69 -3.58 7.79
CA GLU A 284 12.47 -3.85 6.38
C GLU A 284 11.66 -5.12 6.15
N SER A 285 11.75 -6.10 7.04
CA SER A 285 11.01 -7.37 6.94
C SER A 285 9.49 -7.16 7.10
N ILE A 286 9.06 -6.13 7.84
CA ILE A 286 7.65 -5.77 8.00
C ILE A 286 7.24 -4.66 7.03
N ILE A 287 8.11 -3.67 6.79
CA ILE A 287 7.85 -2.56 5.87
C ILE A 287 7.52 -3.08 4.46
N LYS A 288 8.31 -4.03 3.94
CA LYS A 288 8.09 -4.63 2.61
C LYS A 288 6.76 -5.35 2.48
N LEU A 289 6.20 -5.85 3.57
CA LEU A 289 4.88 -6.50 3.59
C LEU A 289 3.72 -5.49 3.63
N ASN A 290 4.01 -4.20 3.87
CA ASN A 290 3.02 -3.14 4.05
C ASN A 290 3.31 -1.91 3.18
N PRO A 291 3.48 -2.07 1.85
CA PRO A 291 3.88 -0.97 0.96
C PRO A 291 2.79 0.10 0.80
N SER A 292 1.57 -0.20 1.24
CA SER A 292 0.46 0.76 1.26
C SER A 292 0.63 1.88 2.28
N LEU A 293 1.41 1.66 3.35
CA LEU A 293 1.69 2.70 4.35
C LEU A 293 2.61 3.78 3.76
N ARG A 294 2.09 5.01 3.66
CA ARG A 294 2.84 6.12 3.04
C ARG A 294 4.10 6.51 3.81
N TYR A 295 4.09 6.28 5.14
CA TYR A 295 5.12 6.80 6.05
C TYR A 295 5.51 5.78 7.12
N PHE A 296 5.18 4.53 6.89
CA PHE A 296 5.44 3.42 7.83
C PHE A 296 4.72 3.57 9.18
N ILE A 297 3.62 4.34 9.20
CA ILE A 297 2.79 4.51 10.40
C ILE A 297 1.38 4.06 10.05
N THR A 298 0.78 3.21 10.90
CA THR A 298 -0.61 2.80 10.72
C THR A 298 -1.56 3.97 11.01
N PRO A 299 -2.72 4.06 10.34
CA PRO A 299 -3.66 5.16 10.55
C PRO A 299 -4.16 5.21 12.00
N PRO A 300 -4.32 6.44 12.57
CA PRO A 300 -4.82 6.57 13.95
C PRO A 300 -6.33 6.38 14.09
N SER A 301 -7.09 6.58 13.00
CA SER A 301 -8.55 6.70 13.04
C SER A 301 -9.31 5.58 12.33
N ILE A 302 -8.60 4.72 11.61
CA ILE A 302 -9.19 3.57 10.92
C ILE A 302 -8.47 2.28 11.30
N LYS A 303 -9.19 1.17 11.21
CA LYS A 303 -8.61 -0.16 11.37
C LYS A 303 -7.69 -0.45 10.19
N TYR A 304 -6.47 -0.82 10.47
CA TYR A 304 -5.49 -1.23 9.47
C TYR A 304 -5.10 -2.69 9.65
N GLN A 305 -5.03 -3.45 8.56
CA GLN A 305 -4.59 -4.85 8.57
C GLN A 305 -3.09 -4.90 8.32
N LEU A 306 -2.31 -4.86 9.40
CA LEU A 306 -0.84 -4.93 9.33
C LEU A 306 -0.41 -6.36 9.00
N ARG A 307 0.28 -6.55 7.88
CA ARG A 307 0.83 -7.84 7.48
C ARG A 307 2.19 -8.08 8.13
N ILE A 308 2.33 -9.25 8.73
CA ILE A 308 3.57 -9.69 9.39
C ILE A 308 3.86 -11.16 9.05
N PRO A 309 5.11 -11.63 9.19
CA PRO A 309 5.42 -13.06 9.12
C PRO A 309 4.71 -13.83 10.26
N VAL A 310 4.16 -15.00 9.93
CA VAL A 310 3.40 -15.85 10.89
C VAL A 310 4.21 -16.16 12.16
N VAL A 311 5.52 -16.36 12.03
CA VAL A 311 6.41 -16.68 13.16
C VAL A 311 6.45 -15.61 14.26
N TYR A 312 5.98 -14.39 13.97
CA TYR A 312 5.95 -13.29 14.94
C TYR A 312 4.54 -13.01 15.49
N GLU A 313 3.53 -13.81 15.16
CA GLU A 313 2.14 -13.55 15.54
C GLU A 313 1.99 -13.36 17.06
N GLU A 314 2.46 -14.32 17.85
CA GLU A 314 2.31 -14.28 19.31
C GLU A 314 3.07 -13.08 19.93
N ALA A 315 4.31 -12.86 19.54
CA ALA A 315 5.10 -11.72 20.01
C ALA A 315 4.45 -10.39 19.62
N ALA A 316 3.88 -10.30 18.41
CA ALA A 316 3.17 -9.12 17.93
C ALA A 316 1.91 -8.84 18.78
N ARG A 317 1.12 -9.85 19.07
CA ARG A 317 -0.07 -9.72 19.94
C ARG A 317 0.30 -9.27 21.36
N GLN A 318 1.38 -9.81 21.93
CA GLN A 318 1.89 -9.40 23.25
C GLN A 318 2.36 -7.94 23.25
N VAL A 319 3.12 -7.49 22.24
CA VAL A 319 3.55 -6.09 22.11
C VAL A 319 2.33 -5.15 21.97
N LEU A 320 1.34 -5.55 21.19
CA LEU A 320 0.13 -4.76 20.96
C LEU A 320 -0.81 -4.68 22.18
N ALA A 321 -0.81 -5.71 23.02
CA ALA A 321 -1.59 -5.74 24.27
C ALA A 321 -1.07 -4.75 25.32
N GLN A 322 0.18 -4.32 25.24
CA GLN A 322 0.77 -3.31 26.12
C GLN A 322 0.26 -1.91 25.74
N SER A 323 -0.88 -1.51 26.31
CA SER A 323 -1.55 -0.24 25.98
C SER A 323 -0.71 1.01 26.32
N ASN A 324 0.14 0.93 27.35
CA ASN A 324 1.02 2.00 27.81
C ASN A 324 2.31 2.14 26.98
N LYS A 325 2.61 1.17 26.12
CA LYS A 325 3.82 1.20 25.31
C LYS A 325 3.69 2.15 24.14
N LEU A 326 4.59 3.12 24.06
CA LEU A 326 4.65 4.07 22.97
C LEU A 326 5.29 3.42 21.74
N LEU A 327 4.49 3.18 20.69
CA LEU A 327 4.93 2.57 19.43
C LEU A 327 4.90 3.57 18.27
N ILE A 328 5.18 4.86 18.56
CA ILE A 328 5.13 5.91 17.55
C ILE A 328 6.22 6.94 17.83
N LYS A 329 6.98 7.30 16.79
CA LYS A 329 8.01 8.36 16.86
C LYS A 329 7.46 9.73 16.51
N TYR A 330 6.49 9.79 15.61
CA TYR A 330 5.84 11.02 15.18
C TYR A 330 4.44 10.77 14.64
N TYR A 331 3.58 11.76 14.79
CA TYR A 331 2.30 11.84 14.11
C TYR A 331 2.50 12.53 12.77
N GLN A 332 1.69 12.15 11.78
CA GLN A 332 1.50 12.93 10.58
C GLN A 332 0.25 13.75 10.71
N TYR A 333 0.40 15.03 10.48
CA TYR A 333 -0.71 15.96 10.56
C TYR A 333 -0.84 16.77 9.29
N ARG A 334 -2.01 16.78 8.69
CA ARG A 334 -2.33 17.61 7.54
C ARG A 334 -2.90 18.92 8.01
N ILE A 335 -2.17 20.02 7.72
CA ILE A 335 -2.54 21.38 8.13
C ILE A 335 -3.91 21.73 7.56
N LYS A 336 -4.80 22.17 8.45
CA LYS A 336 -6.15 22.65 8.14
C LYS A 336 -6.22 24.17 8.33
N SER A 337 -7.28 24.77 7.81
CA SER A 337 -7.54 26.20 8.05
C SER A 337 -7.71 26.48 9.54
N GLY A 338 -7.06 27.52 10.04
CA GLY A 338 -7.07 27.91 11.45
C GLY A 338 -6.07 27.18 12.36
N ASP A 339 -5.31 26.21 11.83
CA ASP A 339 -4.27 25.54 12.61
C ASP A 339 -3.09 26.46 12.92
N THR A 340 -2.51 26.21 14.08
CA THR A 340 -1.27 26.85 14.51
C THR A 340 -0.29 25.79 15.03
N LEU A 341 1.01 26.00 14.80
CA LEU A 341 2.00 25.08 15.38
C LEU A 341 1.92 25.05 16.90
N TYR A 342 1.50 26.15 17.53
CA TYR A 342 1.30 26.20 18.98
C TYR A 342 0.15 25.30 19.45
N ALA A 343 -1.00 25.36 18.79
CA ALA A 343 -2.14 24.51 19.12
C ALA A 343 -1.82 23.02 18.94
N LEU A 344 -1.14 22.71 17.82
CA LEU A 344 -0.68 21.35 17.56
C LEU A 344 0.35 20.89 18.61
N ALA A 345 1.34 21.72 18.91
CA ALA A 345 2.37 21.44 19.92
C ALA A 345 1.73 21.16 21.31
N LYS A 346 0.79 22.00 21.73
CA LYS A 346 0.05 21.83 22.98
C LYS A 346 -0.76 20.53 23.02
N HIS A 347 -1.47 20.22 21.94
CA HIS A 347 -2.27 18.99 21.83
C HIS A 347 -1.38 17.74 21.92
N TYR A 348 -0.32 17.70 21.13
CA TYR A 348 0.59 16.55 21.07
C TYR A 348 1.61 16.52 22.22
N GLY A 349 1.65 17.54 23.09
CA GLY A 349 2.55 17.60 24.24
C GLY A 349 4.01 17.78 23.87
N VAL A 350 4.29 18.49 22.78
CA VAL A 350 5.63 18.80 22.27
C VAL A 350 5.87 20.30 22.23
N SER A 351 7.10 20.74 22.02
CA SER A 351 7.39 22.15 21.73
C SER A 351 7.20 22.46 20.25
N VAL A 352 6.89 23.71 19.91
CA VAL A 352 6.87 24.21 18.52
C VAL A 352 8.22 23.95 17.86
N GLN A 353 9.32 24.15 18.57
CA GLN A 353 10.67 23.90 18.07
C GLN A 353 10.87 22.43 17.70
N SER A 354 10.33 21.50 18.50
CA SER A 354 10.38 20.07 18.16
C SER A 354 9.65 19.78 16.85
N ILE A 355 8.50 20.42 16.60
CA ILE A 355 7.80 20.24 15.31
C ILE A 355 8.67 20.80 14.17
N LEU A 356 9.27 21.98 14.34
CA LEU A 356 10.12 22.60 13.33
C LEU A 356 11.35 21.73 12.99
N ASN A 357 11.97 21.09 13.98
CA ASN A 357 13.14 20.22 13.80
C ASN A 357 12.84 18.98 12.94
N TYR A 358 11.59 18.50 12.92
CA TYR A 358 11.16 17.37 12.09
C TYR A 358 10.61 17.79 10.72
N ASN A 359 10.53 19.11 10.45
CA ASN A 359 9.91 19.63 9.24
C ASN A 359 10.78 20.75 8.64
N GLU A 360 11.84 20.35 7.95
CA GLU A 360 12.73 21.31 7.30
C GLU A 360 11.98 22.29 6.40
N GLY A 361 12.33 23.58 6.52
CA GLY A 361 11.68 24.67 5.76
C GLY A 361 10.24 25.00 6.19
N LEU A 362 9.73 24.42 7.28
CA LEU A 362 8.46 24.82 7.85
C LEU A 362 8.62 26.14 8.60
N ARG A 363 7.74 27.10 8.33
CA ARG A 363 7.70 28.40 9.01
C ARG A 363 6.35 28.57 9.69
N PRO A 364 6.30 28.93 10.98
CA PRO A 364 5.04 29.10 11.73
C PRO A 364 4.11 30.15 11.10
N GLU A 365 4.68 31.19 10.48
CA GLU A 365 3.95 32.34 9.89
C GLU A 365 3.30 31.98 8.54
N THR A 366 3.76 30.91 7.88
CA THR A 366 3.34 30.55 6.52
C THR A 366 2.93 29.10 6.41
N LEU A 367 2.04 28.64 7.30
CA LEU A 367 1.51 27.31 7.23
C LEU A 367 0.66 27.14 5.96
N LYS A 368 1.07 26.20 5.10
CA LYS A 368 0.31 25.89 3.89
C LYS A 368 -0.78 24.88 4.22
N ILE A 369 -2.04 25.27 4.10
CA ILE A 369 -3.20 24.37 4.23
C ILE A 369 -3.02 23.19 3.28
N GLY A 370 -3.30 21.98 3.79
CA GLY A 370 -3.15 20.73 3.04
C GLY A 370 -1.74 20.15 3.03
N LYS A 371 -0.71 20.89 3.51
CA LYS A 371 0.64 20.31 3.70
C LYS A 371 0.63 19.37 4.89
N THR A 372 1.23 18.19 4.72
CA THR A 372 1.45 17.24 5.83
C THR A 372 2.75 17.59 6.55
N ILE A 373 2.69 17.64 7.88
CA ILE A 373 3.83 17.84 8.79
C ILE A 373 4.00 16.65 9.73
N LEU A 374 5.24 16.47 10.20
CA LEU A 374 5.59 15.46 11.20
C LEU A 374 5.61 16.10 12.58
N ILE A 375 4.90 15.51 13.53
CA ILE A 375 4.85 15.96 14.92
C ILE A 375 5.42 14.85 15.80
N PRO A 376 6.50 15.09 16.56
CA PRO A 376 7.09 14.05 17.42
C PRO A 376 6.04 13.46 18.38
N ALA A 377 6.05 12.15 18.55
CA ALA A 377 5.13 11.46 19.45
C ALA A 377 5.83 11.21 20.80
N LEU A 378 5.58 12.05 21.79
CA LEU A 378 6.02 11.84 23.17
C LEU A 378 5.00 11.08 24.00
N LYS A 379 3.76 11.02 23.54
CA LYS A 379 2.65 10.30 24.18
C LYS A 379 1.65 9.85 23.10
N SER A 380 0.87 8.82 23.40
CA SER A 380 -0.25 8.44 22.57
C SER A 380 -1.40 9.43 22.78
N VAL A 381 -1.81 10.12 21.73
CA VAL A 381 -2.96 11.03 21.74
C VAL A 381 -3.81 10.78 20.49
N GLU A 382 -5.09 11.12 20.58
CA GLU A 382 -5.96 11.13 19.42
C GLU A 382 -5.48 12.20 18.41
N MET A 383 -5.85 12.03 17.14
CA MET A 383 -5.53 13.01 16.13
C MET A 383 -6.17 14.35 16.46
N TYR A 384 -5.39 15.44 16.32
CA TYR A 384 -5.91 16.79 16.49
C TYR A 384 -7.03 17.06 15.48
N THR A 385 -8.24 17.26 15.96
CA THR A 385 -9.42 17.52 15.13
C THR A 385 -9.58 18.99 14.76
N GLY A 386 -8.71 19.84 15.25
CA GLY A 386 -8.87 21.28 15.27
C GLY A 386 -9.63 21.72 16.51
N LYS A 387 -9.41 22.94 16.99
CA LYS A 387 -10.47 23.61 17.72
C LYS A 387 -11.55 23.88 16.67
N HIS A 388 -12.68 23.20 16.74
CA HIS A 388 -13.89 23.82 16.27
C HIS A 388 -13.98 25.09 17.09
N PHE A 389 -13.63 26.23 16.51
CA PHE A 389 -14.03 27.50 17.10
C PHE A 389 -15.54 27.38 17.18
N ALA A 390 -16.05 27.11 18.39
CA ALA A 390 -17.48 27.22 18.65
C ALA A 390 -17.92 28.53 18.01
N GLN A 391 -19.12 28.56 17.41
CA GLN A 391 -19.62 29.79 16.84
C GLN A 391 -19.28 30.87 17.85
N ALA A 392 -18.45 31.83 17.45
CA ALA A 392 -17.90 32.80 18.33
C ALA A 392 -19.05 33.42 19.12
N GLY A 393 -18.99 33.34 20.44
CA GLY A 393 -19.92 34.03 21.29
C GLY A 393 -19.97 35.52 20.92
N ASN A 394 -20.93 36.27 21.42
CA ASN A 394 -21.06 37.68 21.14
C ASN A 394 -19.70 38.38 21.34
N PHE A 395 -19.30 39.20 20.37
CA PHE A 395 -18.08 40.03 20.45
C PHE A 395 -18.36 41.32 21.26
N ASP A 396 -18.79 41.13 22.50
CA ASP A 396 -19.19 42.23 23.39
C ASP A 396 -18.04 42.73 24.30
N GLY A 397 -16.90 42.02 24.24
CA GLY A 397 -15.65 42.46 24.90
C GLY A 397 -14.81 43.40 24.01
N THR A 398 -13.89 44.10 24.64
CA THR A 398 -12.92 44.98 23.95
C THR A 398 -11.51 44.64 24.37
N HIS A 399 -10.57 44.73 23.45
CA HIS A 399 -9.13 44.59 23.69
C HIS A 399 -8.40 45.79 23.15
N THR A 400 -7.64 46.49 24.00
CA THR A 400 -6.74 47.57 23.57
C THR A 400 -5.43 46.98 23.05
N ILE A 401 -5.07 47.28 21.82
CA ILE A 401 -3.91 46.72 21.14
C ILE A 401 -2.63 47.21 21.84
N GLN A 402 -1.81 46.26 22.24
CA GLN A 402 -0.51 46.45 22.88
C GLN A 402 0.63 46.16 21.89
N SER A 403 1.85 46.60 22.28
CA SER A 403 3.04 46.27 21.47
C SER A 403 3.25 44.77 21.37
N GLY A 404 3.40 44.25 20.14
CA GLY A 404 3.53 42.83 19.86
C GLY A 404 2.21 42.11 19.56
N ASP A 405 1.05 42.80 19.71
CA ASP A 405 -0.23 42.21 19.33
C ASP A 405 -0.37 42.11 17.80
N THR A 406 -0.87 40.99 17.37
CA THR A 406 -1.27 40.73 15.99
C THR A 406 -2.70 40.18 15.98
N LEU A 407 -3.43 40.35 14.87
CA LEU A 407 -4.74 39.69 14.73
C LEU A 407 -4.68 38.23 15.08
N TRP A 408 -3.57 37.62 14.77
CA TRP A 408 -3.32 36.21 14.98
C TRP A 408 -3.12 35.86 16.47
N SER A 409 -2.28 36.61 17.20
CA SER A 409 -2.06 36.40 18.63
C SER A 409 -3.33 36.66 19.43
N LEU A 410 -4.13 37.64 19.03
CA LEU A 410 -5.39 38.00 19.68
C LEU A 410 -6.51 36.96 19.36
N ALA A 411 -6.60 36.49 18.12
CA ALA A 411 -7.52 35.43 17.76
C ALA A 411 -7.28 34.16 18.61
N LEU A 412 -5.99 33.83 18.82
CA LEU A 412 -5.59 32.72 19.68
C LEU A 412 -5.98 32.96 21.15
N LYS A 413 -5.70 34.19 21.67
CA LYS A 413 -6.02 34.57 23.04
C LYS A 413 -7.52 34.45 23.34
N TYR A 414 -8.35 34.91 22.40
CA TYR A 414 -9.81 34.92 22.56
C TYR A 414 -10.51 33.68 21.97
N SER A 415 -9.77 32.67 21.54
CA SER A 415 -10.29 31.38 21.03
C SER A 415 -11.25 31.52 19.83
N VAL A 416 -10.98 32.48 18.94
CA VAL A 416 -11.70 32.73 17.69
C VAL A 416 -10.78 32.56 16.49
N SER A 417 -11.35 32.43 15.28
CA SER A 417 -10.51 32.43 14.07
C SER A 417 -10.04 33.86 13.74
N VAL A 418 -8.92 33.97 13.05
CA VAL A 418 -8.39 35.28 12.59
C VAL A 418 -9.39 35.95 11.67
N GLU A 419 -10.06 35.18 10.83
CA GLU A 419 -11.11 35.64 9.91
C GLU A 419 -12.31 36.19 10.68
N GLN A 420 -12.77 35.49 11.73
CA GLN A 420 -13.86 35.96 12.57
C GLN A 420 -13.50 37.24 13.29
N LEU A 421 -12.28 37.29 13.89
CA LEU A 421 -11.82 38.49 14.59
C LEU A 421 -11.66 39.69 13.62
N ALA A 422 -11.10 39.47 12.43
CA ALA A 422 -10.95 40.48 11.41
C ALA A 422 -12.31 40.98 10.90
N GLN A 423 -13.22 40.05 10.53
CA GLN A 423 -14.55 40.38 10.02
C GLN A 423 -15.36 41.20 11.03
N LYS A 424 -15.34 40.83 12.30
CA LYS A 424 -16.07 41.54 13.37
C LYS A 424 -15.54 42.93 13.66
N ASN A 425 -14.31 43.22 13.24
CA ASN A 425 -13.65 44.50 13.39
C ASN A 425 -13.48 45.27 12.08
N ASN A 426 -14.12 44.85 10.99
CA ASN A 426 -14.01 45.44 9.66
C ASN A 426 -12.54 45.50 9.16
N LEU A 427 -11.76 44.47 9.46
CA LEU A 427 -10.37 44.30 9.07
C LEU A 427 -10.23 43.14 8.08
N THR A 428 -9.11 43.09 7.41
CA THR A 428 -8.67 41.87 6.66
C THR A 428 -7.69 41.09 7.51
N VAL A 429 -7.50 39.81 7.23
CA VAL A 429 -6.56 38.92 7.94
C VAL A 429 -5.12 39.43 7.91
N ASN A 430 -4.77 40.31 6.94
CA ASN A 430 -3.45 40.89 6.77
C ASN A 430 -3.37 42.33 7.31
N SER A 431 -4.43 42.83 7.97
CA SER A 431 -4.43 44.18 8.51
C SER A 431 -3.40 44.35 9.62
N ILE A 432 -2.62 45.43 9.56
CA ILE A 432 -1.71 45.79 10.62
C ILE A 432 -2.50 46.50 11.72
N LEU A 433 -2.36 46.04 12.96
CA LEU A 433 -3.02 46.61 14.10
C LEU A 433 -2.33 47.90 14.55
N LYS A 434 -3.12 48.94 14.83
CA LYS A 434 -2.60 50.21 15.32
C LYS A 434 -2.52 50.16 16.85
N LEU A 435 -1.33 50.37 17.39
CA LEU A 435 -1.08 50.45 18.83
C LEU A 435 -2.06 51.41 19.53
N GLY A 436 -2.67 50.99 20.63
CA GLY A 436 -3.62 51.80 21.41
C GLY A 436 -5.05 51.81 20.84
N SER A 437 -5.30 51.28 19.63
CA SER A 437 -6.67 51.14 19.13
C SER A 437 -7.38 49.95 19.79
N THR A 438 -8.71 49.91 19.69
CA THR A 438 -9.55 48.90 20.33
C THR A 438 -10.09 47.91 19.33
N LEU A 439 -10.04 46.61 19.64
CA LEU A 439 -10.69 45.54 18.90
C LEU A 439 -11.87 44.98 19.69
N LYS A 440 -12.97 44.70 18.99
CA LYS A 440 -14.07 43.87 19.52
C LYS A 440 -13.60 42.43 19.62
N VAL A 441 -13.76 41.84 20.80
CA VAL A 441 -13.34 40.46 21.11
C VAL A 441 -14.46 39.71 21.86
N PRO A 442 -14.52 38.39 21.83
CA PRO A 442 -15.42 37.67 22.70
C PRO A 442 -15.11 37.92 24.19
N ILE A 443 -16.12 37.89 25.03
CA ILE A 443 -15.95 37.89 26.50
C ILE A 443 -15.38 36.49 26.83
N LEU A 444 -14.28 36.43 27.57
CA LEU A 444 -13.61 35.21 28.02
C LEU A 444 -14.39 34.55 29.14
#